data_790eb3e53c0aad3926fe00b131a18049
#
_entry.id   790eb3e53c0aad3926fe00b131a18049
#
_cell.length_a   1.000
_cell.length_b   1.000
_cell.length_c   1.000
_cell.angle_alpha   90.00
_cell.angle_beta   90.00
_cell.angle_gamma   90.00
#
_symmetry.space_group_name_H-M   'P 1'
#
loop_
_entity.id
_entity.type
_entity.pdbx_description
1 polymer ?
#
loop_
_entity_poly.entity_id
_entity_poly.type
_entity_poly.pdbx_seq_one_letter_code
_entity_poly.pdbx_strand_id
1 'polypeptide(L)'
;VTQLAREAGAYVIGSGRAADREKALDFGAQEFVDLENDALEDVGGIDVVFDVIGGDIQKRSASLIRAGGTLVTVVGPPAARPADGLAVDFVVESDRAQLSEIVQRVRDGRLRTNIGTVATLDDAVAALNPTERLNGKTIIRMRP
;
A
#
# COMPACT_ATOMS: atom_id res chain seq x y z
N VAL A 1 4.74 0.38 0.66
CA VAL A 1 5.04 0.84 -0.71
C VAL A 1 5.44 2.30 -0.72
N THR A 2 4.57 3.23 -0.26
CA THR A 2 4.79 4.71 -0.31
C THR A 2 6.18 5.14 0.14
N GLN A 3 6.61 4.76 1.35
CA GLN A 3 7.92 5.14 1.90
C GLN A 3 9.10 4.62 1.06
N LEU A 4 9.03 3.36 0.59
CA LEU A 4 10.10 2.77 -0.22
C LEU A 4 10.16 3.40 -1.62
N ALA A 5 9.02 3.72 -2.21
CA ALA A 5 8.97 4.41 -3.49
C ALA A 5 9.58 5.83 -3.37
N ARG A 6 9.27 6.55 -2.29
CA ARG A 6 9.88 7.86 -1.99
C ARG A 6 11.40 7.75 -1.80
N GLU A 7 11.85 6.76 -1.04
CA GLU A 7 13.29 6.50 -0.85
C GLU A 7 14.01 6.23 -2.19
N ALA A 8 13.32 5.56 -3.11
CA ALA A 8 13.80 5.32 -4.47
C ALA A 8 13.71 6.54 -5.41
N GLY A 9 13.24 7.69 -4.93
CA GLY A 9 13.15 8.93 -5.70
C GLY A 9 11.87 9.09 -6.53
N ALA A 10 10.87 8.22 -6.37
CA ALA A 10 9.62 8.34 -7.10
C ALA A 10 8.77 9.52 -6.61
N TYR A 11 8.01 10.13 -7.53
CA TYR A 11 6.88 10.97 -7.18
C TYR A 11 5.70 10.05 -6.85
N VAL A 12 5.24 10.08 -5.62
CA VAL A 12 4.24 9.12 -5.11
C VAL A 12 2.89 9.80 -4.95
N ILE A 13 1.90 9.26 -5.62
CA ILE A 13 0.48 9.61 -5.47
C ILE A 13 -0.19 8.48 -4.69
N GLY A 14 -0.69 8.78 -3.50
CA GLY A 14 -1.48 7.84 -2.72
C GLY A 14 -2.94 7.87 -3.17
N SER A 15 -3.66 6.77 -3.04
CA SER A 15 -5.10 6.74 -3.22
C SER A 15 -5.77 5.91 -2.13
N GLY A 16 -6.96 6.32 -1.72
CA GLY A 16 -7.69 5.66 -0.66
C GLY A 16 -8.93 6.44 -0.25
N ARG A 17 -9.37 6.27 0.99
CA ARG A 17 -10.47 7.05 1.55
C ARG A 17 -9.95 8.37 2.11
N ALA A 18 -10.79 9.39 2.21
CA ALA A 18 -10.47 10.69 2.81
C ALA A 18 -9.71 10.57 4.15
N ALA A 19 -10.13 9.64 5.00
CA ALA A 19 -9.51 9.40 6.31
C ALA A 19 -8.05 8.90 6.25
N ASP A 20 -7.61 8.40 5.11
CA ASP A 20 -6.24 7.89 4.93
C ASP A 20 -5.28 8.96 4.38
N ARG A 21 -5.80 10.12 3.96
CA ARG A 21 -5.05 11.22 3.32
C ARG A 21 -3.86 11.69 4.15
N GLU A 22 -4.12 12.11 5.39
CA GLU A 22 -3.08 12.66 6.27
C GLU A 22 -1.94 11.66 6.47
N LYS A 23 -2.29 10.39 6.69
CA LYS A 23 -1.31 9.32 6.88
C LYS A 23 -0.51 9.02 5.60
N ALA A 24 -1.14 9.03 4.44
CA ALA A 24 -0.45 8.82 3.17
C ALA A 24 0.59 9.92 2.93
N LEU A 25 0.24 11.17 3.17
CA LEU A 25 1.15 12.31 3.07
C LEU A 25 2.29 12.23 4.10
N ASP A 26 1.97 11.88 5.36
CA ASP A 26 2.98 11.68 6.42
C ASP A 26 3.95 10.54 6.08
N PHE A 27 3.52 9.51 5.35
CA PHE A 27 4.36 8.42 4.86
C PHE A 27 5.08 8.73 3.54
N GLY A 28 4.97 9.97 3.05
CA GLY A 28 5.76 10.47 1.93
C GLY A 28 5.06 10.50 0.58
N ALA A 29 3.75 10.29 0.49
CA ALA A 29 3.01 10.66 -0.71
C ALA A 29 3.06 12.18 -0.89
N GLN A 30 3.25 12.65 -2.11
CA GLN A 30 3.20 14.08 -2.43
C GLN A 30 1.78 14.53 -2.76
N GLU A 31 0.98 13.62 -3.31
CA GLU A 31 -0.43 13.84 -3.60
C GLU A 31 -1.27 12.68 -3.08
N PHE A 32 -2.56 12.95 -2.94
CA PHE A 32 -3.52 11.93 -2.51
C PHE A 32 -4.87 12.14 -3.22
N VAL A 33 -5.38 11.05 -3.77
CA VAL A 33 -6.69 10.98 -4.42
C VAL A 33 -7.67 10.27 -3.49
N ASP A 34 -8.76 10.95 -3.14
CA ASP A 34 -9.86 10.35 -2.44
C ASP A 34 -10.76 9.61 -3.44
N LEU A 35 -10.75 8.29 -3.39
CA LEU A 35 -11.45 7.44 -4.35
C LEU A 35 -12.99 7.56 -4.31
N GLU A 36 -13.54 8.20 -3.26
CA GLU A 36 -14.97 8.43 -3.12
C GLU A 36 -15.40 9.79 -3.68
N ASN A 37 -14.53 10.80 -3.63
CA ASN A 37 -14.87 12.19 -3.91
C ASN A 37 -14.06 12.82 -5.05
N ASP A 38 -12.86 12.31 -5.34
CA ASP A 38 -12.00 12.85 -6.40
C ASP A 38 -12.11 12.01 -7.68
N ALA A 39 -11.91 12.62 -8.82
CA ALA A 39 -11.81 11.91 -10.08
C ALA A 39 -10.40 11.29 -10.21
N LEU A 40 -10.32 9.97 -10.10
CA LEU A 40 -9.05 9.24 -10.28
C LEU A 40 -8.44 9.50 -11.67
N GLU A 41 -9.27 9.76 -12.65
CA GLU A 41 -8.94 10.00 -14.04
C GLU A 41 -8.20 11.32 -14.27
N ASP A 42 -8.26 12.26 -13.34
CA ASP A 42 -7.51 13.51 -13.40
C ASP A 42 -6.01 13.31 -13.13
N VAL A 43 -5.64 12.14 -12.60
CA VAL A 43 -4.25 11.73 -12.42
C VAL A 43 -3.76 11.11 -13.71
N GLY A 44 -2.98 11.83 -14.50
CA GLY A 44 -2.48 11.36 -15.78
C GLY A 44 -1.04 10.86 -15.75
N GLY A 45 -0.69 10.02 -16.73
CA GLY A 45 0.71 9.74 -17.06
C GLY A 45 1.50 8.96 -16.00
N ILE A 46 0.92 7.94 -15.39
CA ILE A 46 1.53 7.14 -14.33
C ILE A 46 2.50 6.11 -14.89
N ASP A 47 3.72 6.05 -14.34
CA ASP A 47 4.73 5.05 -14.67
C ASP A 47 4.41 3.68 -14.11
N VAL A 48 4.04 3.65 -12.82
CA VAL A 48 3.80 2.41 -12.07
C VAL A 48 2.58 2.57 -11.18
N VAL A 49 1.62 1.68 -11.35
CA VAL A 49 0.52 1.50 -10.40
C VAL A 49 0.84 0.28 -9.54
N PHE A 50 0.84 0.45 -8.21
CA PHE A 50 0.91 -0.64 -7.26
C PHE A 50 -0.48 -0.84 -6.63
N ASP A 51 -1.20 -1.85 -7.13
CA ASP A 51 -2.59 -2.10 -6.76
C ASP A 51 -2.70 -3.10 -5.59
N VAL A 52 -3.44 -2.68 -4.56
CA VAL A 52 -3.77 -3.47 -3.36
C VAL A 52 -5.29 -3.55 -3.14
N ILE A 53 -6.09 -3.06 -4.10
CA ILE A 53 -7.54 -2.94 -3.98
C ILE A 53 -8.26 -3.91 -4.93
N GLY A 54 -7.81 -3.96 -6.18
CA GLY A 54 -8.43 -4.78 -7.22
C GLY A 54 -9.73 -4.18 -7.78
N GLY A 55 -10.47 -5.01 -8.50
CA GLY A 55 -11.80 -4.69 -9.02
C GLY A 55 -11.83 -3.48 -9.97
N ASP A 56 -12.84 -2.63 -9.80
CA ASP A 56 -13.02 -1.48 -10.70
C ASP A 56 -11.96 -0.39 -10.50
N ILE A 57 -11.43 -0.23 -9.30
CA ILE A 57 -10.32 0.70 -9.04
C ILE A 57 -9.08 0.28 -9.82
N GLN A 58 -8.76 -1.01 -9.85
CA GLN A 58 -7.65 -1.52 -10.66
C GLN A 58 -7.84 -1.24 -12.16
N LYS A 59 -9.07 -1.46 -12.69
CA LYS A 59 -9.37 -1.18 -14.10
C LYS A 59 -9.19 0.29 -14.45
N ARG A 60 -9.72 1.18 -13.61
CA ARG A 60 -9.56 2.63 -13.77
C ARG A 60 -8.09 3.04 -13.69
N SER A 61 -7.36 2.52 -12.70
CA SER A 61 -5.92 2.79 -12.54
C SER A 61 -5.08 2.29 -13.72
N ALA A 62 -5.43 1.15 -14.32
CA ALA A 62 -4.71 0.62 -15.47
C ALA A 62 -4.79 1.55 -16.70
N SER A 63 -5.89 2.31 -16.86
CA SER A 63 -6.04 3.27 -17.96
C SER A 63 -5.21 4.53 -17.79
N LEU A 64 -4.70 4.82 -16.60
CA LEU A 64 -3.85 5.98 -16.30
C LEU A 64 -2.37 5.72 -16.59
N ILE A 65 -2.02 4.46 -16.83
CA ILE A 65 -0.64 4.07 -17.05
C ILE A 65 -0.21 4.50 -18.44
N ARG A 66 0.89 5.25 -18.51
CA ARG A 66 1.48 5.69 -19.78
C ARG A 66 2.07 4.52 -20.57
N ALA A 67 2.33 4.73 -21.84
CA ALA A 67 3.03 3.77 -22.69
C ALA A 67 4.36 3.30 -22.04
N GLY A 68 4.59 2.00 -22.02
CA GLY A 68 5.74 1.37 -21.37
C GLY A 68 5.66 1.26 -19.84
N GLY A 69 4.58 1.75 -19.22
CA GLY A 69 4.42 1.67 -17.75
C GLY A 69 3.95 0.31 -17.25
N THR A 70 3.81 0.17 -15.93
CA THR A 70 3.56 -1.13 -15.32
C THR A 70 2.45 -1.07 -14.27
N LEU A 71 1.52 -2.02 -14.34
CA LEU A 71 0.59 -2.36 -13.27
C LEU A 71 1.17 -3.54 -12.47
N VAL A 72 1.39 -3.35 -11.18
CA VAL A 72 1.73 -4.43 -10.24
C VAL A 72 0.56 -4.62 -9.30
N THR A 73 0.00 -5.82 -9.23
CA THR A 73 -1.10 -6.14 -8.30
C THR A 73 -0.73 -7.28 -7.37
N VAL A 74 -1.21 -7.20 -6.13
CA VAL A 74 -1.07 -8.25 -5.10
C VAL A 74 -2.42 -8.87 -4.72
N VAL A 75 -3.48 -8.48 -5.43
CA VAL A 75 -4.85 -8.93 -5.11
C VAL A 75 -5.24 -10.21 -5.86
N GLY A 76 -4.48 -10.56 -6.89
CA GLY A 76 -4.69 -11.70 -7.77
C GLY A 76 -4.48 -11.31 -9.23
N PRO A 77 -4.77 -12.22 -10.17
CA PRO A 77 -4.59 -11.95 -11.59
C PRO A 77 -5.23 -10.62 -12.02
N PRO A 78 -4.50 -9.78 -12.78
CA PRO A 78 -4.99 -8.45 -13.12
C PRO A 78 -6.26 -8.52 -13.98
N ALA A 79 -7.32 -7.85 -13.52
CA ALA A 79 -8.59 -7.75 -14.23
C ALA A 79 -8.52 -6.83 -15.46
N ALA A 80 -7.50 -5.98 -15.53
CA ALA A 80 -7.22 -5.10 -16.66
C ALA A 80 -5.70 -5.01 -16.88
N ARG A 81 -5.32 -4.64 -18.10
CA ARG A 81 -3.92 -4.42 -18.47
C ARG A 81 -3.77 -3.02 -19.07
N PRO A 82 -2.62 -2.35 -18.86
CA PRO A 82 -2.31 -1.15 -19.62
C PRO A 82 -2.40 -1.41 -21.12
N ALA A 83 -2.81 -0.41 -21.89
CA ALA A 83 -2.93 -0.53 -23.35
C ALA A 83 -1.56 -0.82 -24.02
N ASP A 84 -0.51 -0.22 -23.49
CA ASP A 84 0.87 -0.43 -23.90
C ASP A 84 1.76 -0.45 -22.65
N GLY A 85 1.99 -1.64 -22.10
CA GLY A 85 2.75 -1.80 -20.86
C GLY A 85 2.64 -3.19 -20.27
N LEU A 86 3.13 -3.35 -19.06
CA LEU A 86 3.15 -4.63 -18.34
C LEU A 86 2.06 -4.68 -17.27
N ALA A 87 1.48 -5.87 -17.08
CA ALA A 87 0.67 -6.18 -15.91
C ALA A 87 1.27 -7.40 -15.21
N VAL A 88 1.67 -7.20 -13.97
CA VAL A 88 2.35 -8.20 -13.14
C VAL A 88 1.46 -8.59 -11.98
N ASP A 89 1.15 -9.88 -11.88
CA ASP A 89 0.57 -10.50 -10.69
C ASP A 89 1.73 -10.85 -9.75
N PHE A 90 1.83 -10.10 -8.66
CA PHE A 90 2.94 -10.25 -7.73
C PHE A 90 2.56 -11.19 -6.59
N VAL A 91 3.16 -12.37 -6.59
CA VAL A 91 3.02 -13.34 -5.49
C VAL A 91 4.19 -13.20 -4.53
N VAL A 92 3.87 -13.06 -3.25
CA VAL A 92 4.89 -12.92 -2.18
C VAL A 92 5.52 -14.28 -1.91
N GLU A 93 6.84 -14.33 -1.98
CA GLU A 93 7.64 -15.47 -1.53
C GLU A 93 8.44 -15.12 -0.27
N SER A 94 8.75 -16.15 0.53
CA SER A 94 9.54 -15.96 1.74
C SER A 94 11.00 -15.71 1.39
N ASP A 95 11.51 -14.51 1.70
CA ASP A 95 12.90 -14.13 1.53
C ASP A 95 13.47 -13.55 2.83
N ARG A 96 14.36 -14.32 3.47
CA ARG A 96 14.97 -13.94 4.75
C ARG A 96 15.89 -12.72 4.61
N ALA A 97 16.58 -12.58 3.49
CA ALA A 97 17.51 -11.47 3.28
C ALA A 97 16.72 -10.15 3.13
N GLN A 98 15.69 -10.14 2.30
CA GLN A 98 14.79 -8.99 2.15
C GLN A 98 14.09 -8.64 3.45
N LEU A 99 13.61 -9.64 4.21
CA LEU A 99 12.99 -9.39 5.51
C LEU A 99 13.98 -8.75 6.49
N SER A 100 15.23 -9.21 6.53
CA SER A 100 16.28 -8.65 7.37
C SER A 100 16.58 -7.19 7.01
N GLU A 101 16.61 -6.86 5.72
CA GLU A 101 16.77 -5.48 5.24
C GLU A 101 15.59 -4.58 5.68
N ILE A 102 14.36 -5.06 5.55
CA ILE A 102 13.18 -4.31 6.00
C ILE A 102 13.23 -4.07 7.52
N VAL A 103 13.60 -5.08 8.30
CA VAL A 103 13.76 -4.94 9.76
C VAL A 103 14.84 -3.91 10.09
N GLN A 104 15.96 -3.91 9.36
CA GLN A 104 17.02 -2.93 9.57
C GLN A 104 16.54 -1.51 9.25
N ARG A 105 15.79 -1.30 8.16
CA ARG A 105 15.19 0.00 7.82
C ARG A 105 14.27 0.52 8.92
N VAL A 106 13.49 -0.36 9.55
CA VAL A 106 12.65 0.02 10.70
C VAL A 106 13.51 0.41 11.92
N ARG A 107 14.56 -0.34 12.23
CA ARG A 107 15.48 -0.04 13.34
C ARG A 107 16.21 1.28 13.16
N ASP A 108 16.59 1.60 11.92
CA ASP A 108 17.28 2.85 11.58
C ASP A 108 16.31 4.05 11.48
N GLY A 109 15.01 3.84 11.64
CA GLY A 109 14.00 4.88 11.49
C GLY A 109 13.72 5.30 10.04
N ARG A 110 14.33 4.62 9.04
CA ARG A 110 14.09 4.87 7.61
C ARG A 110 12.76 4.34 7.11
N LEU A 111 12.18 3.36 7.81
CA LEU A 111 10.86 2.82 7.54
C LEU A 111 10.02 2.86 8.81
N ARG A 112 8.90 3.56 8.78
CA ARG A 112 7.96 3.64 9.90
C ARG A 112 6.84 2.62 9.72
N THR A 113 6.45 1.99 10.81
CA THR A 113 5.32 1.06 10.85
C THR A 113 4.09 1.76 11.41
N ASN A 114 2.93 1.42 10.86
CA ASN A 114 1.65 1.89 11.37
C ASN A 114 1.09 0.86 12.36
N ILE A 115 1.39 1.01 13.64
CA ILE A 115 0.85 0.17 14.72
C ILE A 115 -0.36 0.88 15.29
N GLY A 116 -1.53 0.24 15.22
CA GLY A 116 -2.78 0.76 15.76
C GLY A 116 -3.04 0.25 17.18
N THR A 117 -2.79 -1.03 17.44
CA THR A 117 -3.09 -1.67 18.71
C THR A 117 -1.97 -2.62 19.11
N VAL A 118 -1.63 -2.61 20.40
CA VAL A 118 -0.77 -3.63 21.00
C VAL A 118 -1.57 -4.32 22.11
N ALA A 119 -1.80 -5.61 21.99
CA ALA A 119 -2.54 -6.41 22.95
C ALA A 119 -1.66 -7.51 23.58
N THR A 120 -2.08 -8.02 24.72
CA THR A 120 -1.47 -9.19 25.34
C THR A 120 -1.94 -10.49 24.67
N LEU A 121 -1.32 -11.61 24.98
CA LEU A 121 -1.78 -12.90 24.48
C LEU A 121 -3.19 -13.24 24.97
N ASP A 122 -3.53 -12.86 26.20
CA ASP A 122 -4.83 -13.12 26.82
C ASP A 122 -5.94 -12.35 26.08
N ASP A 123 -5.63 -11.15 25.55
CA ASP A 123 -6.56 -10.32 24.81
C ASP A 123 -6.52 -10.54 23.29
N ALA A 124 -5.70 -11.48 22.80
CA ALA A 124 -5.41 -11.66 21.39
C ALA A 124 -6.67 -11.92 20.54
N VAL A 125 -7.60 -12.74 21.04
CA VAL A 125 -8.84 -13.06 20.32
C VAL A 125 -9.69 -11.79 20.10
N ALA A 126 -9.86 -10.99 21.14
CA ALA A 126 -10.62 -9.74 21.06
C ALA A 126 -9.91 -8.72 20.14
N ALA A 127 -8.59 -8.61 20.23
CA ALA A 127 -7.80 -7.67 19.44
C ALA A 127 -7.75 -8.03 17.95
N LEU A 128 -7.85 -9.32 17.60
CA LEU A 128 -7.87 -9.78 16.22
C LEU A 128 -9.28 -9.81 15.59
N ASN A 129 -10.32 -9.72 16.44
CA ASN A 129 -11.72 -9.64 16.01
C ASN A 129 -12.37 -8.33 16.52
N PRO A 130 -11.84 -7.16 16.13
CA PRO A 130 -12.36 -5.89 16.60
C PRO A 130 -13.79 -5.66 16.08
N THR A 131 -14.65 -5.08 16.93
CA THR A 131 -16.01 -4.69 16.56
C THR A 131 -16.04 -3.46 15.65
N GLU A 132 -14.95 -2.68 15.67
CA GLU A 132 -14.75 -1.51 14.82
C GLU A 132 -13.46 -1.64 14.01
N ARG A 133 -13.42 -0.99 12.84
CA ARG A 133 -12.21 -0.97 12.01
C ARG A 133 -11.09 -0.21 12.71
N LEU A 134 -10.06 -0.91 13.14
CA LEU A 134 -8.86 -0.30 13.70
C LEU A 134 -7.95 0.24 12.60
N ASN A 135 -7.37 1.41 12.84
CA ASN A 135 -6.39 2.00 11.94
C ASN A 135 -4.98 1.55 12.33
N GLY A 136 -4.34 0.79 11.46
CA GLY A 136 -2.99 0.26 11.69
C GLY A 136 -2.96 -1.26 11.91
N LYS A 137 -1.77 -1.77 12.21
CA LYS A 137 -1.54 -3.19 12.48
C LYS A 137 -1.80 -3.51 13.95
N THR A 138 -2.43 -4.64 14.20
CA THR A 138 -2.55 -5.20 15.55
C THR A 138 -1.31 -6.03 15.85
N ILE A 139 -0.66 -5.74 16.95
CA ILE A 139 0.51 -6.50 17.47
C ILE A 139 0.09 -7.26 18.72
N ILE A 140 0.36 -8.55 18.76
CA ILE A 140 0.19 -9.37 19.96
C ILE A 140 1.54 -9.55 20.63
N ARG A 141 1.64 -9.09 21.87
CA ARG A 141 2.85 -9.27 22.68
C ARG A 141 2.81 -10.64 23.32
N MET A 142 3.77 -11.50 22.97
CA MET A 142 3.85 -12.89 23.45
C MET A 142 4.50 -13.02 24.83
N ARG A 143 5.21 -11.99 25.28
CA ARG A 143 5.86 -11.93 26.60
C ARG A 143 5.64 -10.56 27.21
N PRO A 144 5.52 -10.47 28.56
CA PRO A 144 5.38 -9.21 29.26
C PRO A 144 6.56 -8.27 29.05
#